data_fc13494f7f469db2d1a6cf7b7922ee9c
#
_entry.id   fc13494f7f469db2d1a6cf7b7922ee9c
#
_cell.length_a   1.000
_cell.length_b   1.000
_cell.length_c   1.000
_cell.angle_alpha   90.00
_cell.angle_beta   90.00
_cell.angle_gamma   90.00
#
_symmetry.space_group_name_H-M   'P 1'
#
loop_
_entity.id
_entity.type
_entity.pdbx_description
1 polymer ?
#
loop_
_entity_poly.entity_id
_entity_poly.type
_entity_poly.pdbx_seq_one_letter_code
_entity_poly.pdbx_strand_id
1 'polypeptide(L)'
;MTGLGTGVSPDPGTPGVDVSPDPGETLLQPTPTPTTTDAPATPAPEPTAAVTPTEATTTEPVPTASEAPSQEPVPTETVVVEAPWTVDPAVTSSTIPLGAIVTAVLVLVVAATALALLSRRNRRLRPTGLPASAALEPAATTTEIGVLDDAHAVALPTEPSADTVATVRFLMVLGEAMIDSSAPVVQVTRTLERVAAINGAPDVEVIALPTALLVSVPGRTSMQTAASSAGWRQLRLHQVQDVLGVADEAESGGIDPDDGAARIEAAVSAPPLYSGPVRILGYVGVCAGLAMILGGSLVDVLVASVLGAAIAGLQVATGRLPAAYQALVVLSCAFLIAAAVFLLSRTGIGVGTLVPLVAPLVTFLPGALLTTAAIDLATRQMIAGAARLAAGTMQLVLLALGITGAAALVGVPASELGSAASQPLGWAGPWIGVLVFGTGVVFHHCARRPALPWILLVLVVAYAGQVVGGLFFGGVFSAFIGAVLMTPVAMFAATRPTGPPALVGFLPGFWLLVPGALGLVGVTSILGEDAQALNTVVTAGTTMVAISLGVLAGIALGSAVGRRVGLAVTRF
;
A
#
# COMPACT_ATOMS: atom_id res chain seq x y z
N MET A 1 -58.21 -11.23 -46.62
CA MET A 1 -57.91 -12.39 -47.43
C MET A 1 -56.96 -13.24 -46.58
N THR A 2 -57.51 -14.17 -45.83
CA THR A 2 -57.57 -15.64 -46.04
C THR A 2 -56.21 -16.28 -45.90
N GLY A 3 -55.86 -17.20 -45.00
CA GLY A 3 -56.63 -18.13 -44.18
C GLY A 3 -55.60 -18.99 -43.44
N LEU A 4 -55.83 -19.38 -42.20
CA LEU A 4 -56.43 -20.66 -41.75
C LEU A 4 -55.62 -21.92 -42.07
N GLY A 5 -55.32 -22.67 -41.02
CA GLY A 5 -55.09 -24.10 -41.02
C GLY A 5 -54.15 -24.49 -39.88
N THR A 6 -54.59 -24.72 -38.66
CA THR A 6 -55.14 -25.92 -37.99
C THR A 6 -54.31 -27.18 -38.15
N GLY A 7 -53.92 -27.78 -37.04
CA GLY A 7 -54.15 -29.15 -36.79
C GLY A 7 -53.11 -29.88 -35.96
N VAL A 8 -53.42 -30.08 -34.68
CA VAL A 8 -53.60 -31.37 -34.03
C VAL A 8 -52.35 -32.17 -33.62
N SER A 9 -52.20 -32.29 -32.30
CA SER A 9 -51.62 -33.45 -31.59
C SER A 9 -52.30 -34.76 -31.93
N PRO A 10 -51.76 -35.96 -31.72
CA PRO A 10 -51.71 -36.53 -30.35
C PRO A 10 -50.50 -37.43 -30.02
N ASP A 11 -50.23 -37.49 -28.70
CA ASP A 11 -49.69 -38.63 -27.95
C ASP A 11 -50.50 -39.97 -28.30
N PRO A 12 -50.06 -41.23 -28.00
CA PRO A 12 -49.32 -41.73 -26.84
C PRO A 12 -48.40 -42.95 -27.11
N GLY A 13 -47.64 -43.39 -26.07
CA GLY A 13 -47.11 -44.73 -26.07
C GLY A 13 -45.95 -45.05 -25.14
N THR A 14 -46.24 -45.26 -23.87
CA THR A 14 -45.49 -46.19 -23.02
C THR A 14 -45.88 -47.64 -23.34
N PRO A 15 -45.03 -48.66 -23.14
CA PRO A 15 -44.80 -49.36 -21.90
C PRO A 15 -43.30 -49.74 -21.77
N GLY A 16 -42.63 -49.84 -20.59
CA GLY A 16 -42.98 -50.64 -19.44
C GLY A 16 -41.99 -51.80 -19.29
N VAL A 17 -41.63 -52.15 -18.03
CA VAL A 17 -41.04 -53.45 -17.59
C VAL A 17 -39.50 -53.43 -17.64
N ASP A 18 -38.71 -53.78 -16.63
CA ASP A 18 -38.92 -54.50 -15.38
C ASP A 18 -37.70 -54.42 -14.49
N VAL A 19 -37.90 -54.25 -13.16
CA VAL A 19 -37.47 -55.12 -12.05
C VAL A 19 -35.95 -55.42 -11.90
N SER A 20 -35.35 -54.78 -10.92
CA SER A 20 -34.57 -55.28 -9.77
C SER A 20 -33.69 -56.55 -9.88
N PRO A 21 -32.76 -56.85 -8.97
CA PRO A 21 -32.31 -56.14 -7.75
C PRO A 21 -30.79 -56.06 -7.57
N ASP A 22 -30.43 -55.21 -6.62
CA ASP A 22 -29.23 -55.20 -5.78
C ASP A 22 -28.69 -56.59 -5.38
N PRO A 23 -27.37 -56.79 -5.17
CA PRO A 23 -26.80 -56.47 -3.87
C PRO A 23 -25.33 -56.06 -3.90
N GLY A 24 -24.92 -55.16 -2.98
CA GLY A 24 -23.53 -54.90 -2.74
C GLY A 24 -23.27 -53.80 -1.73
N GLU A 25 -23.88 -53.91 -0.58
CA GLU A 25 -23.46 -53.24 0.64
C GLU A 25 -22.00 -53.58 0.94
N THR A 26 -21.07 -52.65 0.77
CA THR A 26 -19.72 -52.74 1.34
C THR A 26 -19.59 -51.67 2.42
N LEU A 27 -19.75 -52.11 3.64
CA LEU A 27 -19.46 -51.39 4.87
C LEU A 27 -18.01 -50.87 4.85
N LEU A 28 -17.85 -49.56 4.83
CA LEU A 28 -16.57 -48.94 5.10
C LEU A 28 -16.26 -49.06 6.60
N GLN A 29 -15.34 -49.94 6.92
CA GLN A 29 -14.71 -50.04 8.24
C GLN A 29 -13.90 -48.78 8.53
N PRO A 30 -13.87 -48.29 9.79
CA PRO A 30 -13.00 -47.17 10.21
C PRO A 30 -11.53 -47.62 10.26
N THR A 31 -10.69 -46.83 9.66
CA THR A 31 -9.23 -46.96 9.67
C THR A 31 -8.69 -46.82 11.08
N PRO A 32 -7.81 -47.71 11.57
CA PRO A 32 -7.25 -47.63 12.91
C PRO A 32 -6.21 -46.49 13.00
N THR A 33 -6.29 -45.76 14.11
CA THR A 33 -5.31 -44.79 14.60
C THR A 33 -3.94 -45.44 14.76
N PRO A 34 -2.83 -44.86 14.28
CA PRO A 34 -1.50 -45.39 14.54
C PRO A 34 -1.11 -45.14 15.98
N THR A 35 -0.86 -46.24 16.66
CA THR A 35 -0.26 -46.33 18.03
C THR A 35 1.15 -45.76 17.99
N THR A 36 1.43 -44.89 18.93
CA THR A 36 2.77 -44.38 19.30
C THR A 36 3.73 -45.54 19.55
N THR A 37 4.75 -45.66 18.73
CA THR A 37 5.91 -46.54 18.99
C THR A 37 7.02 -45.70 19.58
N ASP A 38 7.53 -46.18 20.75
CA ASP A 38 8.61 -45.64 21.51
C ASP A 38 9.86 -45.32 20.67
N ALA A 39 10.42 -44.15 20.89
CA ALA A 39 11.76 -43.80 20.46
C ALA A 39 12.79 -44.39 21.42
N PRO A 40 13.88 -45.00 20.92
CA PRO A 40 14.96 -45.50 21.80
C PRO A 40 15.77 -44.34 22.38
N ALA A 41 16.06 -44.44 23.65
CA ALA A 41 16.85 -43.51 24.44
C ALA A 41 18.29 -43.37 23.92
N THR A 42 18.74 -42.15 23.82
CA THR A 42 20.14 -41.76 23.59
C THR A 42 20.93 -41.99 24.88
N PRO A 43 22.09 -42.70 24.88
CA PRO A 43 22.91 -42.86 26.06
C PRO A 43 23.67 -41.56 26.39
N ALA A 44 23.73 -41.27 27.70
CA ALA A 44 24.50 -40.19 28.31
C ALA A 44 26.01 -40.36 28.11
N PRO A 45 26.82 -39.32 28.03
CA PRO A 45 28.27 -39.43 27.98
C PRO A 45 28.84 -39.68 29.39
N GLU A 46 29.73 -40.68 29.48
CA GLU A 46 30.54 -40.99 30.68
C GLU A 46 31.57 -39.86 30.95
N PRO A 47 31.95 -39.66 32.21
CA PRO A 47 32.94 -38.66 32.60
C PRO A 47 34.37 -39.17 32.39
N THR A 48 35.16 -38.46 31.61
CA THR A 48 36.58 -38.70 31.41
C THR A 48 37.38 -38.22 32.61
N ALA A 49 38.17 -39.12 33.13
CA ALA A 49 39.03 -38.98 34.30
C ALA A 49 40.17 -37.96 34.09
N ALA A 50 40.49 -37.30 35.19
CA ALA A 50 41.66 -36.43 35.35
C ALA A 50 42.96 -37.21 35.21
N VAL A 51 43.96 -36.64 34.53
CA VAL A 51 45.35 -37.07 34.54
C VAL A 51 46.21 -35.96 35.08
N THR A 52 46.88 -36.27 36.17
CA THR A 52 47.83 -35.48 36.96
C THR A 52 49.20 -35.36 36.21
N PRO A 53 50.00 -34.32 36.44
CA PRO A 53 51.27 -34.08 35.73
C PRO A 53 52.43 -34.88 36.38
N THR A 54 53.37 -35.29 35.57
CA THR A 54 54.65 -35.84 36.05
C THR A 54 55.84 -35.10 35.40
N GLU A 55 56.80 -34.85 36.26
CA GLU A 55 58.03 -34.07 36.18
C GLU A 55 58.98 -34.37 35.05
N ALA A 56 59.71 -33.33 34.75
CA ALA A 56 61.10 -33.11 34.35
C ALA A 56 62.06 -34.30 34.16
N THR A 57 62.93 -34.22 33.16
CA THR A 57 64.42 -34.35 33.34
C THR A 57 65.18 -34.07 32.03
N THR A 58 66.02 -33.04 32.05
CA THR A 58 67.46 -33.00 31.76
C THR A 58 67.99 -33.11 30.33
N THR A 59 68.52 -31.97 29.90
CA THR A 59 69.83 -31.62 29.31
C THR A 59 70.44 -32.36 28.11
N GLU A 60 70.74 -31.47 27.13
CA GLU A 60 72.03 -31.26 26.40
C GLU A 60 72.24 -32.02 25.07
N PRO A 61 73.11 -31.51 24.15
CA PRO A 61 73.42 -30.11 23.72
C PRO A 61 73.34 -29.91 22.18
N VAL A 62 73.51 -28.68 21.79
CA VAL A 62 73.62 -28.08 20.47
C VAL A 62 74.70 -28.73 19.58
N PRO A 63 74.50 -28.75 18.27
CA PRO A 63 75.42 -28.06 17.36
C PRO A 63 74.78 -27.12 16.32
N THR A 64 75.26 -25.91 16.37
CA THR A 64 75.73 -25.00 15.29
C THR A 64 75.10 -25.05 13.91
N ALA A 65 74.45 -23.93 13.63
CA ALA A 65 74.36 -23.15 12.40
C ALA A 65 74.42 -23.85 11.00
N SER A 66 73.32 -23.70 10.29
CA SER A 66 73.37 -23.45 8.85
C SER A 66 72.31 -22.40 8.51
N GLU A 67 72.74 -21.34 7.85
CA GLU A 67 71.91 -20.27 7.31
C GLU A 67 70.79 -20.79 6.43
N ALA A 68 69.57 -20.45 6.73
CA ALA A 68 68.42 -20.57 5.85
C ALA A 68 67.92 -19.19 5.40
N PRO A 69 67.47 -19.03 4.17
CA PRO A 69 67.20 -17.75 3.55
C PRO A 69 65.99 -17.07 4.23
N SER A 70 66.15 -15.76 4.35
CA SER A 70 65.14 -14.81 4.86
C SER A 70 63.83 -14.98 4.11
N GLN A 71 62.81 -15.51 4.79
CA GLN A 71 61.41 -15.45 4.31
C GLN A 71 60.89 -14.07 4.66
N GLU A 72 60.45 -13.33 3.65
CA GLU A 72 59.63 -12.12 3.80
C GLU A 72 58.40 -12.45 4.66
N PRO A 73 57.99 -11.53 5.55
CA PRO A 73 56.77 -11.76 6.35
C PRO A 73 55.57 -11.80 5.43
N VAL A 74 54.89 -12.94 5.40
CA VAL A 74 53.55 -13.08 4.81
C VAL A 74 52.64 -12.08 5.54
N PRO A 75 51.93 -11.16 4.85
CA PRO A 75 51.03 -10.28 5.49
C PRO A 75 49.91 -11.10 6.14
N THR A 76 49.83 -11.05 7.45
CA THR A 76 48.68 -11.59 8.22
C THR A 76 47.47 -10.75 7.86
N GLU A 77 46.68 -11.27 6.94
CA GLU A 77 45.36 -10.68 6.63
C GLU A 77 44.52 -10.79 7.90
N THR A 78 44.44 -9.69 8.63
CA THR A 78 43.54 -9.56 9.76
C THR A 78 42.15 -9.56 9.18
N VAL A 79 41.48 -10.72 9.20
CA VAL A 79 40.04 -10.78 8.91
C VAL A 79 39.35 -9.96 10.00
N VAL A 80 39.10 -8.70 9.70
CA VAL A 80 38.20 -7.86 10.49
C VAL A 80 36.82 -8.45 10.27
N VAL A 81 36.33 -9.21 11.23
CA VAL A 81 34.94 -9.60 11.30
C VAL A 81 34.16 -8.30 11.56
N GLU A 82 33.77 -7.62 10.50
CA GLU A 82 32.86 -6.50 10.59
C GLU A 82 31.56 -7.00 11.25
N ALA A 83 31.20 -6.33 12.33
CA ALA A 83 29.93 -6.59 13.00
C ALA A 83 28.79 -6.37 11.98
N PRO A 84 27.79 -7.27 11.87
CA PRO A 84 26.78 -7.28 10.81
C PRO A 84 25.81 -6.08 10.83
N TRP A 85 26.08 -5.04 11.60
CA TRP A 85 25.22 -3.85 11.80
C TRP A 85 25.87 -2.52 11.36
N THR A 86 27.08 -2.52 10.87
CA THR A 86 27.65 -1.28 10.34
C THR A 86 27.00 -0.97 9.00
N VAL A 87 25.97 -0.11 9.05
CA VAL A 87 25.44 0.57 7.87
C VAL A 87 26.60 1.34 7.27
N ASP A 88 27.01 0.99 6.06
CA ASP A 88 28.09 1.64 5.32
C ASP A 88 27.78 3.16 5.26
N PRO A 89 28.58 4.04 5.87
CA PRO A 89 28.34 5.48 5.84
C PRO A 89 28.44 6.08 4.44
N ALA A 90 28.91 5.32 3.45
CA ALA A 90 28.98 5.76 2.06
C ALA A 90 27.59 5.97 1.41
N VAL A 91 26.53 5.35 1.92
CA VAL A 91 25.15 5.56 1.43
C VAL A 91 24.53 6.85 2.01
N THR A 92 25.12 7.45 3.05
CA THR A 92 24.55 8.60 3.77
C THR A 92 25.23 9.93 3.45
N SER A 93 26.30 9.98 2.67
CA SER A 93 27.05 11.21 2.41
C SER A 93 26.73 11.89 1.07
N SER A 94 25.48 11.82 0.57
CA SER A 94 25.03 12.85 -0.35
C SER A 94 24.87 14.14 0.46
N THR A 95 25.87 15.03 0.42
CA THR A 95 25.78 16.36 1.02
C THR A 95 24.56 17.06 0.41
N ILE A 96 23.47 17.12 1.16
CA ILE A 96 22.26 17.81 0.72
C ILE A 96 22.66 19.29 0.54
N PRO A 97 22.52 19.89 -0.64
CA PRO A 97 22.96 21.27 -0.89
C PRO A 97 22.21 22.23 0.03
N LEU A 98 22.94 23.19 0.61
CA LEU A 98 22.38 24.17 1.55
C LEU A 98 21.11 24.85 1.02
N GLY A 99 21.03 25.09 -0.29
CA GLY A 99 19.85 25.64 -0.94
C GLY A 99 18.60 24.77 -0.80
N ALA A 100 18.74 23.44 -0.87
CA ALA A 100 17.62 22.52 -0.68
C ALA A 100 17.12 22.53 0.77
N ILE A 101 18.05 22.62 1.72
CA ILE A 101 17.75 22.71 3.16
C ILE A 101 16.98 23.99 3.47
N VAL A 102 17.52 25.14 3.05
CA VAL A 102 16.89 26.44 3.26
C VAL A 102 15.49 26.48 2.65
N THR A 103 15.33 25.94 1.44
CA THR A 103 14.03 25.87 0.77
C THR A 103 13.06 24.96 1.52
N ALA A 104 13.50 23.79 2.00
CA ALA A 104 12.67 22.87 2.77
C ALA A 104 12.18 23.50 4.08
N VAL A 105 13.08 24.12 4.83
CA VAL A 105 12.74 24.83 6.08
C VAL A 105 11.78 25.99 5.79
N LEU A 106 12.04 26.79 4.76
CA LEU A 106 11.16 27.90 4.36
C LEU A 106 9.76 27.39 4.01
N VAL A 107 9.66 26.32 3.21
CA VAL A 107 8.38 25.70 2.83
C VAL A 107 7.63 25.23 4.08
N LEU A 108 8.28 24.54 5.00
CA LEU A 108 7.66 24.07 6.24
C LEU A 108 7.17 25.22 7.12
N VAL A 109 7.96 26.28 7.26
CA VAL A 109 7.59 27.49 8.02
C VAL A 109 6.40 28.19 7.37
N VAL A 110 6.42 28.35 6.03
CA VAL A 110 5.31 28.98 5.28
C VAL A 110 4.05 28.11 5.38
N ALA A 111 4.15 26.79 5.22
CA ALA A 111 3.02 25.89 5.37
C ALA A 111 2.43 25.91 6.79
N ALA A 112 3.27 25.86 7.82
CA ALA A 112 2.83 25.94 9.22
C ALA A 112 2.16 27.29 9.52
N THR A 113 2.73 28.39 9.02
CA THR A 113 2.17 29.76 9.21
C THR A 113 0.85 29.92 8.47
N ALA A 114 0.76 29.44 7.23
CA ALA A 114 -0.47 29.45 6.44
C ALA A 114 -1.57 28.62 7.12
N LEU A 115 -1.26 27.42 7.60
CA LEU A 115 -2.18 26.59 8.37
C LEU A 115 -2.67 27.28 9.64
N ALA A 116 -1.76 27.92 10.40
CA ALA A 116 -2.09 28.67 11.60
C ALA A 116 -2.99 29.89 11.30
N LEU A 117 -2.69 30.66 10.26
CA LEU A 117 -3.49 31.83 9.85
C LEU A 117 -4.88 31.43 9.34
N LEU A 118 -4.96 30.39 8.50
CA LEU A 118 -6.21 29.86 8.00
C LEU A 118 -7.08 29.27 9.12
N SER A 119 -6.47 28.62 10.10
CA SER A 119 -7.17 28.11 11.28
C SER A 119 -7.72 29.25 12.16
N ARG A 120 -6.94 30.34 12.34
CA ARG A 120 -7.41 31.56 13.07
C ARG A 120 -8.54 32.27 12.33
N ARG A 121 -8.48 32.36 10.99
CA ARG A 121 -9.56 32.96 10.18
C ARG A 121 -10.85 32.17 10.30
N ASN A 122 -10.78 30.83 10.35
CA ASN A 122 -11.95 29.97 10.53
C ASN A 122 -12.61 30.13 11.91
N ARG A 123 -11.82 30.44 12.97
CA ARG A 123 -12.38 30.73 14.30
C ARG A 123 -13.19 32.02 14.33
N ARG A 124 -12.83 33.02 13.50
CA ARG A 124 -13.57 34.32 13.46
C ARG A 124 -14.87 34.26 12.67
N LEU A 125 -15.07 33.21 11.86
CA LEU A 125 -16.24 33.04 10.99
C LEU A 125 -17.29 32.06 11.56
N ARG A 126 -17.11 31.52 12.78
CA ARG A 126 -18.14 30.69 13.43
C ARG A 126 -19.21 31.63 14.04
N PRO A 127 -20.50 31.47 13.66
CA PRO A 127 -21.59 32.06 14.41
C PRO A 127 -21.59 31.44 15.82
N THR A 128 -21.53 32.26 16.83
CA THR A 128 -21.78 31.87 18.21
C THR A 128 -23.24 31.47 18.34
N GLY A 129 -23.55 30.18 18.28
CA GLY A 129 -24.92 29.74 18.50
C GLY A 129 -25.27 28.38 17.96
N LEU A 130 -24.58 27.31 18.42
CA LEU A 130 -25.16 25.97 18.47
C LEU A 130 -24.79 25.38 19.83
N PRO A 131 -25.78 24.82 20.57
CA PRO A 131 -25.52 24.23 21.88
C PRO A 131 -24.57 23.05 21.70
N ALA A 132 -23.60 22.97 22.60
CA ALA A 132 -22.71 21.82 22.71
C ALA A 132 -23.59 20.56 22.87
N SER A 133 -23.64 19.75 21.85
CA SER A 133 -24.20 18.40 21.92
C SER A 133 -23.49 17.65 23.03
N ALA A 134 -24.27 17.11 23.95
CA ALA A 134 -23.83 16.44 25.14
C ALA A 134 -22.69 15.45 24.85
N ALA A 135 -21.62 15.61 25.59
CA ALA A 135 -20.57 14.60 25.67
C ALA A 135 -21.23 13.29 26.12
N LEU A 136 -21.24 12.30 25.30
CA LEU A 136 -21.51 10.92 25.73
C LEU A 136 -20.38 10.54 26.70
N GLU A 137 -20.70 10.58 27.99
CA GLU A 137 -19.88 9.95 29.01
C GLU A 137 -19.72 8.45 28.70
N PRO A 138 -18.56 7.87 28.92
CA PRO A 138 -18.42 6.42 28.83
C PRO A 138 -19.23 5.80 29.95
N ALA A 139 -20.34 5.13 29.60
CA ALA A 139 -21.11 4.33 30.53
C ALA A 139 -20.21 3.24 31.10
N ALA A 140 -19.86 3.39 32.38
CA ALA A 140 -19.28 2.32 33.16
C ALA A 140 -20.37 1.27 33.37
N THR A 141 -20.34 0.20 32.61
CA THR A 141 -21.27 -0.91 32.78
C THR A 141 -20.77 -1.80 33.92
N THR A 142 -21.22 -1.49 35.13
CA THR A 142 -21.20 -2.46 36.21
C THR A 142 -22.47 -3.30 36.05
N THR A 143 -22.30 -4.52 35.55
CA THR A 143 -23.39 -5.49 35.43
C THR A 143 -23.67 -6.07 36.82
N GLU A 144 -24.65 -5.53 37.54
CA GLU A 144 -25.31 -6.27 38.61
C GLU A 144 -26.18 -7.36 38.00
N ILE A 145 -25.90 -8.61 38.36
CA ILE A 145 -26.74 -9.77 38.04
C ILE A 145 -28.01 -9.66 38.88
N GLY A 146 -29.02 -9.04 38.35
CA GLY A 146 -30.38 -9.02 38.88
C GLY A 146 -31.11 -10.32 38.50
N VAL A 147 -31.70 -10.94 39.49
CA VAL A 147 -32.57 -12.12 39.40
C VAL A 147 -33.66 -11.91 38.37
N LEU A 148 -33.81 -12.86 37.46
CA LEU A 148 -34.85 -12.93 36.44
C LEU A 148 -36.23 -12.95 37.10
N ASP A 149 -37.01 -11.90 36.91
CA ASP A 149 -38.44 -11.91 37.15
C ASP A 149 -39.14 -12.08 35.78
N ASP A 150 -39.95 -13.13 35.71
CA ASP A 150 -40.72 -13.53 34.53
C ASP A 150 -41.70 -12.43 34.13
N ALA A 151 -41.55 -11.85 32.97
CA ALA A 151 -42.59 -11.34 32.07
C ALA A 151 -42.09 -10.21 31.14
N HIS A 152 -41.03 -10.45 30.39
CA HIS A 152 -40.87 -9.72 29.13
C HIS A 152 -40.90 -10.73 28.00
N ALA A 153 -42.02 -10.77 27.28
CA ALA A 153 -42.10 -11.40 25.99
C ALA A 153 -40.95 -10.81 25.14
N VAL A 154 -39.87 -11.58 24.98
CA VAL A 154 -38.83 -11.26 24.03
C VAL A 154 -39.53 -11.13 22.70
N ALA A 155 -39.68 -9.93 22.20
CA ALA A 155 -40.17 -9.68 20.84
C ALA A 155 -39.22 -10.48 19.91
N LEU A 156 -39.73 -11.55 19.29
CA LEU A 156 -39.02 -12.31 18.30
C LEU A 156 -38.57 -11.33 17.22
N PRO A 157 -37.29 -11.33 16.81
CA PRO A 157 -36.81 -10.45 15.74
C PRO A 157 -37.74 -10.60 14.53
N THR A 158 -38.32 -9.53 14.10
CA THR A 158 -39.16 -9.44 12.89
C THR A 158 -38.25 -9.76 11.68
N GLU A 159 -38.78 -10.32 10.59
CA GLU A 159 -38.02 -10.40 9.32
C GLU A 159 -37.40 -9.03 9.04
N PRO A 160 -36.17 -8.96 8.45
CA PRO A 160 -35.53 -7.68 8.18
C PRO A 160 -36.54 -6.77 7.49
N SER A 161 -36.74 -5.59 8.04
CA SER A 161 -37.63 -4.60 7.43
C SER A 161 -37.09 -4.21 6.05
N ALA A 162 -37.93 -3.69 5.17
CA ALA A 162 -37.49 -3.18 3.87
C ALA A 162 -36.33 -2.18 4.04
N ASP A 163 -36.38 -1.36 5.09
CA ASP A 163 -35.33 -0.41 5.44
C ASP A 163 -34.00 -1.11 5.81
N THR A 164 -34.07 -2.25 6.50
CA THR A 164 -32.86 -3.04 6.83
C THR A 164 -32.22 -3.63 5.57
N VAL A 165 -33.04 -4.12 4.62
CA VAL A 165 -32.56 -4.66 3.34
C VAL A 165 -31.90 -3.56 2.51
N ALA A 166 -32.50 -2.37 2.42
CA ALA A 166 -31.92 -1.22 1.74
C ALA A 166 -30.59 -0.79 2.39
N THR A 167 -30.55 -0.76 3.72
CA THR A 167 -29.31 -0.45 4.48
C THR A 167 -28.22 -1.47 4.18
N VAL A 168 -28.50 -2.79 4.21
CA VAL A 168 -27.49 -3.82 3.92
C VAL A 168 -26.98 -3.70 2.49
N ARG A 169 -27.87 -3.47 1.52
CA ARG A 169 -27.48 -3.22 0.13
C ARG A 169 -26.53 -2.02 0.04
N PHE A 170 -26.87 -0.91 0.69
CA PHE A 170 -26.02 0.27 0.70
C PHE A 170 -24.66 -0.01 1.35
N LEU A 171 -24.62 -0.70 2.49
CA LEU A 171 -23.36 -1.08 3.16
C LEU A 171 -22.47 -1.94 2.25
N MET A 172 -23.08 -2.89 1.50
CA MET A 172 -22.34 -3.74 0.56
C MET A 172 -21.70 -2.91 -0.56
N VAL A 173 -22.49 -2.06 -1.22
CA VAL A 173 -22.02 -1.23 -2.35
C VAL A 173 -20.99 -0.19 -1.89
N LEU A 174 -21.23 0.45 -0.74
CA LEU A 174 -20.29 1.42 -0.14
C LEU A 174 -18.98 0.75 0.27
N GLY A 175 -19.06 -0.39 0.96
CA GLY A 175 -17.88 -1.11 1.43
C GLY A 175 -17.01 -1.63 0.27
N GLU A 176 -17.61 -2.20 -0.77
CA GLU A 176 -16.90 -2.57 -2.00
C GLU A 176 -16.17 -1.37 -2.59
N ALA A 177 -16.85 -0.24 -2.77
CA ALA A 177 -16.27 0.95 -3.35
C ALA A 177 -15.14 1.55 -2.49
N MET A 178 -15.25 1.49 -1.17
CA MET A 178 -14.19 1.93 -0.25
C MET A 178 -12.96 1.01 -0.33
N ILE A 179 -13.15 -0.32 -0.42
CA ILE A 179 -12.05 -1.29 -0.62
C ILE A 179 -11.37 -1.04 -1.97
N ASP A 180 -12.14 -0.86 -3.04
CA ASP A 180 -11.64 -0.53 -4.39
C ASP A 180 -10.90 0.84 -4.42
N SER A 181 -11.22 1.74 -3.47
CA SER A 181 -10.51 3.02 -3.25
C SER A 181 -9.17 2.86 -2.53
N SER A 182 -8.76 1.64 -2.20
CA SER A 182 -7.56 1.32 -1.40
C SER A 182 -7.62 1.86 0.03
N ALA A 183 -8.79 2.07 0.61
CA ALA A 183 -8.95 2.47 1.99
C ALA A 183 -8.42 1.37 2.94
N PRO A 184 -7.79 1.74 4.08
CA PRO A 184 -7.45 0.79 5.13
C PRO A 184 -8.69 0.05 5.63
N VAL A 185 -8.57 -1.26 5.88
CA VAL A 185 -9.71 -2.10 6.28
C VAL A 185 -10.37 -1.58 7.57
N VAL A 186 -9.58 -1.08 8.51
CA VAL A 186 -10.09 -0.51 9.77
C VAL A 186 -11.00 0.70 9.52
N GLN A 187 -10.71 1.51 8.50
CA GLN A 187 -11.55 2.63 8.12
C GLN A 187 -12.87 2.13 7.51
N VAL A 188 -12.78 1.17 6.59
CA VAL A 188 -13.98 0.57 5.95
C VAL A 188 -14.93 0.04 7.00
N THR A 189 -14.45 -0.84 7.90
CA THR A 189 -15.27 -1.43 8.96
C THR A 189 -15.94 -0.36 9.82
N ARG A 190 -15.18 0.61 10.32
CA ARG A 190 -15.73 1.68 11.18
C ARG A 190 -16.78 2.54 10.48
N THR A 191 -16.55 2.88 9.21
CA THR A 191 -17.52 3.67 8.43
C THR A 191 -18.81 2.88 8.24
N LEU A 192 -18.72 1.60 7.85
CA LEU A 192 -19.92 0.78 7.62
C LEU A 192 -20.70 0.51 8.91
N GLU A 193 -20.03 0.20 10.02
CA GLU A 193 -20.68 0.02 11.33
C GLU A 193 -21.38 1.33 11.78
N ARG A 194 -20.76 2.48 11.58
CA ARG A 194 -21.37 3.78 11.90
C ARG A 194 -22.58 4.06 11.02
N VAL A 195 -22.48 3.83 9.70
CA VAL A 195 -23.60 4.01 8.77
C VAL A 195 -24.74 3.07 9.10
N ALA A 196 -24.45 1.81 9.46
CA ALA A 196 -25.44 0.84 9.92
C ALA A 196 -26.18 1.34 11.17
N ALA A 197 -25.45 1.80 12.18
CA ALA A 197 -26.03 2.32 13.44
C ALA A 197 -26.93 3.54 13.21
N ILE A 198 -26.53 4.48 12.32
CA ILE A 198 -27.32 5.66 11.97
C ILE A 198 -28.61 5.28 11.26
N ASN A 199 -28.60 4.24 10.43
CA ASN A 199 -29.76 3.74 9.71
C ASN A 199 -30.59 2.70 10.51
N GLY A 200 -30.44 2.65 11.83
CA GLY A 200 -31.26 1.84 12.72
C GLY A 200 -30.91 0.34 12.75
N ALA A 201 -29.71 -0.02 12.28
CA ALA A 201 -29.19 -1.39 12.29
C ALA A 201 -27.86 -1.49 13.10
N PRO A 202 -27.85 -1.17 14.41
CA PRO A 202 -26.64 -1.12 15.22
C PRO A 202 -26.01 -2.51 15.46
N ASP A 203 -26.77 -3.59 15.28
CA ASP A 203 -26.33 -4.97 15.52
C ASP A 203 -25.72 -5.62 14.25
N VAL A 204 -25.46 -4.84 13.21
CA VAL A 204 -24.80 -5.29 12.00
C VAL A 204 -23.31 -5.51 12.28
N GLU A 205 -22.83 -6.71 11.98
CA GLU A 205 -21.41 -7.04 12.01
C GLU A 205 -20.79 -6.94 10.62
N VAL A 206 -19.64 -6.26 10.52
CA VAL A 206 -18.92 -6.05 9.25
C VAL A 206 -17.54 -6.68 9.32
N ILE A 207 -17.25 -7.57 8.37
CA ILE A 207 -15.91 -8.11 8.15
C ILE A 207 -15.45 -7.64 6.78
N ALA A 208 -14.53 -6.68 6.75
CA ALA A 208 -13.91 -6.21 5.53
C ALA A 208 -12.55 -6.90 5.32
N LEU A 209 -12.32 -7.38 4.11
CA LEU A 209 -11.06 -7.96 3.66
C LEU A 209 -10.63 -7.24 2.36
N PRO A 210 -9.36 -7.27 1.97
CA PRO A 210 -8.91 -6.60 0.74
C PRO A 210 -9.60 -7.10 -0.54
N THR A 211 -10.13 -8.33 -0.51
CA THR A 211 -10.74 -9.01 -1.66
C THR A 211 -12.18 -9.42 -1.43
N ALA A 212 -12.75 -9.16 -0.28
CA ALA A 212 -14.12 -9.54 0.06
C ALA A 212 -14.70 -8.62 1.14
N LEU A 213 -16.02 -8.52 1.14
CA LEU A 213 -16.80 -7.87 2.17
C LEU A 213 -17.90 -8.82 2.64
N LEU A 214 -18.04 -8.97 3.94
CA LEU A 214 -19.13 -9.69 4.57
C LEU A 214 -19.87 -8.74 5.52
N VAL A 215 -21.18 -8.73 5.40
CA VAL A 215 -22.10 -7.96 6.27
C VAL A 215 -23.11 -8.92 6.84
N SER A 216 -23.12 -9.07 8.14
CA SER A 216 -24.00 -9.98 8.86
C SER A 216 -25.04 -9.22 9.65
N VAL A 217 -26.30 -9.63 9.54
CA VAL A 217 -27.44 -9.01 10.22
C VAL A 217 -28.13 -10.08 11.08
N PRO A 218 -28.49 -9.78 12.35
CA PRO A 218 -29.28 -10.68 13.15
C PRO A 218 -30.65 -10.98 12.48
N GLY A 219 -30.94 -12.24 12.21
CA GLY A 219 -32.25 -12.71 11.75
C GLY A 219 -33.03 -13.38 12.87
N ARG A 220 -34.28 -13.76 12.61
CA ARG A 220 -35.18 -14.37 13.62
C ARG A 220 -34.66 -15.66 14.25
N THR A 221 -33.97 -16.49 13.47
CA THR A 221 -33.50 -17.81 13.89
C THR A 221 -32.01 -18.02 13.63
N SER A 222 -31.40 -17.17 12.80
CA SER A 222 -30.00 -17.28 12.40
C SER A 222 -29.49 -15.93 11.90
N MET A 223 -28.16 -15.72 11.95
CA MET A 223 -27.50 -14.59 11.29
C MET A 223 -27.67 -14.74 9.77
N GLN A 224 -28.06 -13.66 9.12
CA GLN A 224 -28.08 -13.54 7.67
C GLN A 224 -26.83 -12.81 7.22
N THR A 225 -25.98 -13.43 6.40
CA THR A 225 -24.74 -12.84 5.94
C THR A 225 -24.80 -12.60 4.45
N ALA A 226 -24.63 -11.36 4.05
CA ALA A 226 -24.36 -10.97 2.67
C ALA A 226 -22.84 -10.96 2.45
N ALA A 227 -22.40 -11.50 1.32
CA ALA A 227 -20.98 -11.54 0.95
C ALA A 227 -20.80 -11.08 -0.49
N SER A 228 -19.74 -10.30 -0.74
CA SER A 228 -19.36 -9.92 -2.09
C SER A 228 -17.85 -9.88 -2.26
N SER A 229 -17.38 -9.96 -3.51
CA SER A 229 -15.98 -9.77 -3.86
C SER A 229 -15.68 -8.29 -4.09
N ALA A 230 -14.56 -7.80 -3.54
CA ALA A 230 -14.11 -6.41 -3.63
C ALA A 230 -12.62 -6.34 -4.02
N GLY A 231 -12.08 -5.16 -4.17
CA GLY A 231 -10.63 -4.95 -4.37
C GLY A 231 -10.12 -5.27 -5.77
N TRP A 232 -10.99 -5.48 -6.74
CA TRP A 232 -10.63 -5.81 -8.12
C TRP A 232 -10.70 -4.62 -9.08
N ARG A 233 -11.39 -3.54 -8.70
CA ARG A 233 -11.48 -2.31 -9.50
C ARG A 233 -10.40 -1.32 -9.08
N GLN A 234 -9.82 -0.63 -10.04
CA GLN A 234 -8.91 0.49 -9.79
C GLN A 234 -9.66 1.79 -10.05
N LEU A 235 -10.11 2.42 -8.97
CA LEU A 235 -10.84 3.68 -9.06
C LEU A 235 -9.91 4.85 -9.33
N ARG A 236 -10.37 5.81 -10.14
CA ARG A 236 -9.67 7.07 -10.38
C ARG A 236 -9.89 8.03 -9.22
N LEU A 237 -9.00 9.00 -9.04
CA LEU A 237 -9.05 9.90 -7.89
C LEU A 237 -10.37 10.67 -7.74
N HIS A 238 -11.05 11.04 -8.84
CA HIS A 238 -12.38 11.66 -8.73
C HIS A 238 -13.45 10.66 -8.28
N GLN A 239 -13.39 9.41 -8.71
CA GLN A 239 -14.30 8.35 -8.26
C GLN A 239 -14.10 8.07 -6.76
N VAL A 240 -12.83 7.96 -6.33
CA VAL A 240 -12.47 7.85 -4.89
C VAL A 240 -13.00 9.05 -4.10
N GLN A 241 -12.88 10.26 -4.65
CA GLN A 241 -13.41 11.47 -4.01
C GLN A 241 -14.93 11.43 -3.85
N ASP A 242 -15.65 10.96 -4.87
CA ASP A 242 -17.10 10.86 -4.84
C ASP A 242 -17.58 9.76 -3.87
N VAL A 243 -16.92 8.60 -3.87
CA VAL A 243 -17.19 7.49 -2.92
C VAL A 243 -17.00 7.95 -1.48
N LEU A 244 -15.86 8.57 -1.16
CA LEU A 244 -15.60 9.06 0.20
C LEU A 244 -16.51 10.23 0.59
N GLY A 245 -16.94 11.06 -0.37
CA GLY A 245 -17.93 12.10 -0.14
C GLY A 245 -19.29 11.52 0.27
N VAL A 246 -19.75 10.45 -0.39
CA VAL A 246 -20.98 9.74 0.01
C VAL A 246 -20.80 9.06 1.37
N ALA A 247 -19.62 8.49 1.66
CA ALA A 247 -19.33 7.91 2.97
C ALA A 247 -19.44 8.94 4.11
N ASP A 248 -18.83 10.12 3.95
CA ASP A 248 -18.89 11.22 4.93
C ASP A 248 -20.35 11.72 5.15
N GLU A 249 -21.13 11.80 4.06
CA GLU A 249 -22.53 12.20 4.12
C GLU A 249 -23.39 11.14 4.84
N ALA A 250 -23.13 9.86 4.55
CA ALA A 250 -23.79 8.73 5.20
C ALA A 250 -23.43 8.65 6.70
N GLU A 251 -22.17 8.88 7.08
CA GLU A 251 -21.75 8.93 8.49
C GLU A 251 -22.37 10.08 9.28
N SER A 252 -22.89 11.10 8.59
CA SER A 252 -23.62 12.21 9.21
C SER A 252 -25.15 12.02 9.21
N GLY A 253 -25.65 10.95 8.61
CA GLY A 253 -27.10 10.70 8.44
C GLY A 253 -27.74 11.61 7.40
N GLY A 254 -26.93 12.19 6.50
CA GLY A 254 -27.39 13.16 5.48
C GLY A 254 -27.92 12.52 4.19
N ILE A 255 -27.89 11.18 4.05
CA ILE A 255 -28.29 10.49 2.84
C ILE A 255 -29.10 9.24 3.17
N ASP A 256 -30.16 9.00 2.39
CA ASP A 256 -30.94 7.77 2.44
C ASP A 256 -30.14 6.59 1.85
N PRO A 257 -30.30 5.35 2.38
CA PRO A 257 -29.58 4.17 1.89
C PRO A 257 -29.74 3.89 0.40
N ASP A 258 -30.94 4.00 -0.17
CA ASP A 258 -31.18 3.75 -1.59
C ASP A 258 -30.54 4.84 -2.46
N ASP A 259 -30.66 6.11 -2.09
CA ASP A 259 -29.99 7.22 -2.76
C ASP A 259 -28.46 7.09 -2.66
N GLY A 260 -27.96 6.69 -1.49
CA GLY A 260 -26.56 6.43 -1.25
C GLY A 260 -26.00 5.33 -2.16
N ALA A 261 -26.69 4.21 -2.25
CA ALA A 261 -26.31 3.10 -3.13
C ALA A 261 -26.28 3.54 -4.61
N ALA A 262 -27.31 4.25 -5.07
CA ALA A 262 -27.37 4.76 -6.44
C ALA A 262 -26.23 5.75 -6.75
N ARG A 263 -25.88 6.63 -5.79
CA ARG A 263 -24.76 7.58 -5.95
C ARG A 263 -23.41 6.89 -5.99
N ILE A 264 -23.19 5.83 -5.19
CA ILE A 264 -21.96 5.03 -5.24
C ILE A 264 -21.84 4.32 -6.60
N GLU A 265 -22.91 3.65 -7.07
CA GLU A 265 -22.94 2.98 -8.37
C GLU A 265 -22.62 3.97 -9.50
N ALA A 266 -23.18 5.18 -9.46
CA ALA A 266 -22.90 6.26 -10.41
C ALA A 266 -21.42 6.73 -10.31
N ALA A 267 -20.88 6.89 -9.10
CA ALA A 267 -19.51 7.32 -8.89
C ALA A 267 -18.49 6.30 -9.43
N VAL A 268 -18.70 5.01 -9.15
CA VAL A 268 -17.83 3.92 -9.60
C VAL A 268 -17.87 3.74 -11.12
N SER A 269 -19.02 3.95 -11.75
CA SER A 269 -19.21 3.84 -13.20
C SER A 269 -18.83 5.12 -13.97
N ALA A 270 -18.52 6.21 -13.29
CA ALA A 270 -18.25 7.51 -13.92
C ALA A 270 -17.09 7.44 -14.93
N PRO A 271 -17.22 8.07 -16.11
CA PRO A 271 -16.16 8.09 -17.11
C PRO A 271 -14.97 8.93 -16.64
N PRO A 272 -13.77 8.76 -17.27
CA PRO A 272 -12.62 9.59 -16.96
C PRO A 272 -12.91 11.07 -17.17
N LEU A 273 -12.48 11.94 -16.24
CA LEU A 273 -12.66 13.41 -16.36
C LEU A 273 -11.87 14.02 -17.52
N TYR A 274 -10.77 13.38 -17.93
CA TYR A 274 -9.90 13.90 -18.98
C TYR A 274 -9.79 12.93 -20.14
N SER A 275 -9.64 13.49 -21.35
CA SER A 275 -9.45 12.70 -22.58
C SER A 275 -8.16 11.87 -22.52
N GLY A 276 -8.09 10.82 -23.34
CA GLY A 276 -6.91 9.95 -23.43
C GLY A 276 -5.60 10.71 -23.63
N PRO A 277 -5.48 11.63 -24.61
CA PRO A 277 -4.26 12.44 -24.82
C PRO A 277 -3.85 13.25 -23.59
N VAL A 278 -4.80 13.88 -22.89
CA VAL A 278 -4.51 14.65 -21.66
C VAL A 278 -3.99 13.74 -20.55
N ARG A 279 -4.52 12.54 -20.42
CA ARG A 279 -4.05 11.55 -19.46
C ARG A 279 -2.64 11.04 -19.79
N ILE A 280 -2.35 10.81 -21.07
CA ILE A 280 -1.00 10.45 -21.54
C ILE A 280 -0.02 11.57 -21.22
N LEU A 281 -0.37 12.83 -21.55
CA LEU A 281 0.47 13.99 -21.24
C LEU A 281 0.66 14.17 -19.72
N GLY A 282 -0.39 13.90 -18.93
CA GLY A 282 -0.31 13.83 -17.47
C GLY A 282 0.74 12.82 -17.00
N TYR A 283 0.77 11.63 -17.62
CA TYR A 283 1.76 10.60 -17.26
C TYR A 283 3.18 10.99 -17.66
N VAL A 284 3.34 11.65 -18.79
CA VAL A 284 4.64 12.25 -19.16
C VAL A 284 5.12 13.20 -18.05
N GLY A 285 4.22 14.04 -17.51
CA GLY A 285 4.53 14.89 -16.36
C GLY A 285 4.89 14.10 -15.10
N VAL A 286 4.19 12.99 -14.81
CA VAL A 286 4.54 12.09 -13.69
C VAL A 286 5.95 11.55 -13.85
N CYS A 287 6.29 11.02 -15.04
CA CYS A 287 7.61 10.44 -15.30
C CYS A 287 8.72 11.50 -15.27
N ALA A 288 8.50 12.65 -15.92
CA ALA A 288 9.45 13.75 -15.92
C ALA A 288 9.71 14.27 -14.49
N GLY A 289 8.63 14.54 -13.75
CA GLY A 289 8.72 15.03 -12.38
C GLY A 289 9.43 14.03 -11.46
N LEU A 290 9.09 12.75 -11.54
CA LEU A 290 9.75 11.71 -10.75
C LEU A 290 11.24 11.56 -11.13
N ALA A 291 11.57 11.61 -12.42
CA ALA A 291 12.96 11.57 -12.86
C ALA A 291 13.77 12.75 -12.28
N MET A 292 13.19 13.96 -12.23
CA MET A 292 13.82 15.12 -11.59
C MET A 292 13.97 14.96 -10.07
N ILE A 293 12.97 14.37 -9.39
CA ILE A 293 13.01 14.10 -7.93
C ILE A 293 14.10 13.08 -7.61
N LEU A 294 14.27 12.07 -8.45
CA LEU A 294 15.31 11.04 -8.31
C LEU A 294 16.72 11.56 -8.71
N GLY A 295 16.85 12.81 -9.10
CA GLY A 295 18.13 13.42 -9.44
C GLY A 295 18.66 13.08 -10.83
N GLY A 296 17.80 12.69 -11.77
CA GLY A 296 18.17 12.38 -13.14
C GLY A 296 18.69 13.58 -13.94
N SER A 297 19.49 13.31 -14.98
CA SER A 297 19.94 14.27 -15.96
C SER A 297 18.77 14.73 -16.86
N LEU A 298 18.98 15.79 -17.65
CA LEU A 298 17.98 16.18 -18.67
C LEU A 298 17.72 15.06 -19.69
N VAL A 299 18.73 14.28 -20.01
CA VAL A 299 18.59 13.11 -20.90
C VAL A 299 17.73 12.04 -20.24
N ASP A 300 17.95 11.75 -18.95
CA ASP A 300 17.12 10.82 -18.19
C ASP A 300 15.66 11.27 -18.12
N VAL A 301 15.43 12.56 -17.88
CA VAL A 301 14.08 13.15 -17.85
C VAL A 301 13.38 13.02 -19.22
N LEU A 302 14.09 13.26 -20.32
CA LEU A 302 13.53 13.11 -21.67
C LEU A 302 13.23 11.64 -21.98
N VAL A 303 14.16 10.72 -21.69
CA VAL A 303 13.98 9.28 -21.91
C VAL A 303 12.80 8.76 -21.06
N ALA A 304 12.77 9.10 -19.77
CA ALA A 304 11.66 8.73 -18.88
C ALA A 304 10.32 9.25 -19.38
N SER A 305 10.30 10.47 -19.93
CA SER A 305 9.08 11.10 -20.50
C SER A 305 8.57 10.36 -21.73
N VAL A 306 9.46 10.01 -22.65
CA VAL A 306 9.10 9.27 -23.88
C VAL A 306 8.62 7.86 -23.55
N LEU A 307 9.36 7.15 -22.70
CA LEU A 307 8.97 5.81 -22.25
C LEU A 307 7.67 5.86 -21.44
N GLY A 308 7.47 6.89 -20.62
CA GLY A 308 6.22 7.14 -19.92
C GLY A 308 5.04 7.34 -20.86
N ALA A 309 5.22 8.11 -21.93
CA ALA A 309 4.18 8.28 -22.96
C ALA A 309 3.78 6.95 -23.61
N ALA A 310 4.77 6.08 -23.90
CA ALA A 310 4.53 4.75 -24.45
C ALA A 310 3.74 3.86 -23.47
N ILE A 311 4.12 3.85 -22.18
CA ILE A 311 3.40 3.12 -21.13
C ILE A 311 1.97 3.64 -20.97
N ALA A 312 1.77 4.95 -20.90
CA ALA A 312 0.43 5.52 -20.78
C ALA A 312 -0.45 5.18 -21.99
N GLY A 313 0.12 5.23 -23.21
CA GLY A 313 -0.55 4.78 -24.41
C GLY A 313 -0.96 3.31 -24.34
N LEU A 314 -0.05 2.45 -23.89
CA LEU A 314 -0.33 1.03 -23.70
C LEU A 314 -1.41 0.80 -22.64
N GLN A 315 -1.37 1.48 -21.50
CA GLN A 315 -2.39 1.40 -20.45
C GLN A 315 -3.78 1.82 -20.96
N VAL A 316 -3.85 2.86 -21.79
CA VAL A 316 -5.11 3.29 -22.42
C VAL A 316 -5.61 2.22 -23.40
N ALA A 317 -4.72 1.59 -24.17
CA ALA A 317 -5.06 0.55 -25.13
C ALA A 317 -5.46 -0.77 -24.44
N THR A 318 -4.78 -1.14 -23.35
CA THR A 318 -4.97 -2.40 -22.61
C THR A 318 -6.02 -2.31 -21.51
N GLY A 319 -6.59 -1.13 -21.24
CA GLY A 319 -7.54 -0.90 -20.14
C GLY A 319 -8.85 -1.71 -20.22
N ARG A 320 -9.07 -2.48 -21.31
CA ARG A 320 -10.19 -3.42 -21.48
C ARG A 320 -9.81 -4.89 -21.32
N LEU A 321 -8.53 -5.18 -21.07
CA LEU A 321 -8.08 -6.55 -20.89
C LEU A 321 -8.62 -7.13 -19.57
N PRO A 322 -9.02 -8.41 -19.55
CA PRO A 322 -9.38 -9.11 -18.32
C PRO A 322 -8.26 -9.07 -17.28
N ALA A 323 -8.65 -9.03 -16.00
CA ALA A 323 -7.70 -8.96 -14.87
C ALA A 323 -6.65 -10.10 -14.90
N ALA A 324 -6.99 -11.27 -15.45
CA ALA A 324 -6.06 -12.40 -15.60
C ALA A 324 -4.78 -12.06 -16.40
N TYR A 325 -4.82 -11.06 -17.27
CA TYR A 325 -3.67 -10.65 -18.08
C TYR A 325 -2.83 -9.54 -17.44
N GLN A 326 -3.26 -8.96 -16.31
CA GLN A 326 -2.58 -7.85 -15.65
C GLN A 326 -1.12 -8.19 -15.30
N ALA A 327 -0.87 -9.38 -14.78
CA ALA A 327 0.49 -9.83 -14.43
C ALA A 327 1.42 -9.86 -15.66
N LEU A 328 0.91 -10.33 -16.80
CA LEU A 328 1.66 -10.34 -18.06
C LEU A 328 1.91 -8.93 -18.60
N VAL A 329 0.95 -8.02 -18.44
CA VAL A 329 1.12 -6.60 -18.82
C VAL A 329 2.21 -5.96 -17.99
N VAL A 330 2.21 -6.16 -16.67
CA VAL A 330 3.24 -5.63 -15.76
C VAL A 330 4.62 -6.16 -16.13
N LEU A 331 4.75 -7.48 -16.28
CA LEU A 331 6.00 -8.14 -16.68
C LEU A 331 6.51 -7.61 -18.04
N SER A 332 5.63 -7.54 -19.04
CA SER A 332 6.00 -7.08 -20.39
C SER A 332 6.40 -5.62 -20.41
N CYS A 333 5.68 -4.75 -19.66
CA CYS A 333 6.04 -3.34 -19.53
C CYS A 333 7.42 -3.19 -18.90
N ALA A 334 7.69 -3.90 -17.79
CA ALA A 334 8.99 -3.86 -17.13
C ALA A 334 10.11 -4.33 -18.06
N PHE A 335 9.90 -5.43 -18.78
CA PHE A 335 10.86 -5.96 -19.74
C PHE A 335 11.15 -4.98 -20.89
N LEU A 336 10.11 -4.42 -21.52
CA LEU A 336 10.25 -3.50 -22.65
C LEU A 336 10.95 -2.19 -22.25
N ILE A 337 10.57 -1.62 -21.09
CA ILE A 337 11.22 -0.41 -20.58
C ILE A 337 12.67 -0.68 -20.25
N ALA A 338 12.97 -1.78 -19.55
CA ALA A 338 14.34 -2.14 -19.20
C ALA A 338 15.19 -2.39 -20.45
N ALA A 339 14.68 -3.16 -21.41
CA ALA A 339 15.37 -3.40 -22.67
C ALA A 339 15.66 -2.10 -23.42
N ALA A 340 14.69 -1.18 -23.50
CA ALA A 340 14.88 0.12 -24.14
C ALA A 340 15.97 0.95 -23.43
N VAL A 341 15.93 1.04 -22.08
CA VAL A 341 16.91 1.79 -21.29
C VAL A 341 18.31 1.17 -21.46
N PHE A 342 18.45 -0.15 -21.36
CA PHE A 342 19.74 -0.84 -21.49
C PHE A 342 20.33 -0.76 -22.90
N LEU A 343 19.51 -0.83 -23.94
CA LEU A 343 19.96 -0.60 -25.29
C LEU A 343 20.40 0.85 -25.51
N LEU A 344 19.67 1.79 -24.92
CA LEU A 344 19.98 3.22 -25.04
C LEU A 344 21.27 3.59 -24.28
N SER A 345 21.49 3.01 -23.10
CA SER A 345 22.74 3.24 -22.33
C SER A 345 23.99 2.82 -23.09
N ARG A 346 23.90 1.82 -23.98
CA ARG A 346 25.02 1.37 -24.84
C ARG A 346 25.34 2.33 -25.99
N THR A 347 24.46 3.27 -26.30
CA THR A 347 24.71 4.23 -27.41
C THR A 347 25.66 5.37 -27.03
N GLY A 348 26.08 5.49 -25.77
CA GLY A 348 26.99 6.54 -25.30
C GLY A 348 26.33 7.91 -25.12
N ILE A 349 24.99 8.01 -25.18
CA ILE A 349 24.24 9.30 -25.04
C ILE A 349 24.25 9.81 -23.57
N GLY A 350 24.87 9.06 -22.64
CA GLY A 350 24.97 9.47 -21.23
C GLY A 350 23.64 9.29 -20.45
N VAL A 351 22.85 8.27 -20.83
CA VAL A 351 21.61 7.88 -20.11
C VAL A 351 22.01 7.08 -18.87
N GLY A 352 21.50 7.51 -17.71
CA GLY A 352 21.56 6.70 -16.48
C GLY A 352 20.67 5.46 -16.60
N THR A 353 20.89 4.45 -15.73
CA THR A 353 20.08 3.22 -15.75
C THR A 353 18.85 3.32 -14.83
N LEU A 354 19.04 3.75 -13.58
CA LEU A 354 18.01 3.68 -12.53
C LEU A 354 16.83 4.62 -12.79
N VAL A 355 17.09 5.90 -13.09
CA VAL A 355 16.05 6.93 -13.18
C VAL A 355 15.09 6.69 -14.36
N PRO A 356 15.59 6.48 -15.60
CA PRO A 356 14.71 6.24 -16.74
C PRO A 356 14.06 4.85 -16.72
N LEU A 357 14.54 3.93 -15.86
CA LEU A 357 13.91 2.64 -15.61
C LEU A 357 12.74 2.76 -14.64
N VAL A 358 12.95 3.44 -13.50
CA VAL A 358 11.97 3.50 -12.41
C VAL A 358 10.83 4.45 -12.73
N ALA A 359 11.12 5.64 -13.28
CA ALA A 359 10.11 6.68 -13.46
C ALA A 359 8.94 6.25 -14.38
N PRO A 360 9.14 5.59 -15.54
CA PRO A 360 8.04 5.10 -16.37
C PRO A 360 7.25 3.95 -15.76
N LEU A 361 7.81 3.22 -14.79
CA LEU A 361 7.16 2.09 -14.13
C LEU A 361 6.43 2.48 -12.83
N VAL A 362 6.41 3.76 -12.46
CA VAL A 362 5.90 4.23 -11.15
C VAL A 362 4.46 3.80 -10.86
N THR A 363 3.57 3.74 -11.87
CA THR A 363 2.18 3.28 -11.67
C THR A 363 2.07 1.78 -11.40
N PHE A 364 3.09 1.01 -11.75
CA PHE A 364 3.16 -0.41 -11.45
C PHE A 364 3.88 -0.69 -10.12
N LEU A 365 4.50 0.31 -9.51
CA LEU A 365 5.13 0.15 -8.19
C LEU A 365 4.05 0.05 -7.11
N PRO A 366 4.04 -1.02 -6.30
CA PRO A 366 2.98 -1.25 -5.31
C PRO A 366 3.15 -0.43 -4.03
N GLY A 367 3.64 0.82 -4.13
CA GLY A 367 3.96 1.66 -2.96
C GLY A 367 2.76 1.92 -2.06
N ALA A 368 1.63 2.33 -2.62
CA ALA A 368 0.40 2.55 -1.86
C ALA A 368 -0.13 1.25 -1.24
N LEU A 369 -0.09 0.13 -1.99
CA LEU A 369 -0.52 -1.19 -1.52
C LEU A 369 0.32 -1.67 -0.33
N LEU A 370 1.65 -1.55 -0.43
CA LEU A 370 2.57 -1.96 0.63
C LEU A 370 2.48 -1.05 1.87
N THR A 371 2.30 0.26 1.67
CA THR A 371 2.08 1.20 2.78
C THR A 371 0.77 0.92 3.50
N THR A 372 -0.32 0.66 2.76
CA THR A 372 -1.61 0.28 3.36
C THR A 372 -1.51 -1.07 4.06
N ALA A 373 -0.76 -2.04 3.50
CA ALA A 373 -0.48 -3.31 4.17
C ALA A 373 0.16 -3.11 5.55
N ALA A 374 1.16 -2.23 5.63
CA ALA A 374 1.82 -1.93 6.90
C ALA A 374 0.90 -1.17 7.88
N ILE A 375 0.01 -0.30 7.40
CA ILE A 375 -1.03 0.34 8.23
C ILE A 375 -1.99 -0.73 8.78
N ASP A 376 -2.47 -1.64 7.94
CA ASP A 376 -3.38 -2.71 8.36
C ASP A 376 -2.72 -3.62 9.41
N LEU A 377 -1.44 -4.01 9.21
CA LEU A 377 -0.69 -4.79 10.21
C LEU A 377 -0.53 -4.02 11.54
N ALA A 378 -0.17 -2.74 11.47
CA ALA A 378 -0.02 -1.90 12.66
C ALA A 378 -1.33 -1.71 13.43
N THR A 379 -2.47 -1.75 12.73
CA THR A 379 -3.82 -1.67 13.32
C THR A 379 -4.44 -3.03 13.65
N ARG A 380 -3.62 -4.10 13.66
CA ARG A 380 -4.01 -5.49 13.99
C ARG A 380 -4.94 -6.16 12.96
N GLN A 381 -5.05 -5.62 11.76
CA GLN A 381 -5.77 -6.26 10.65
C GLN A 381 -4.85 -7.26 9.93
N MET A 382 -4.50 -8.35 10.62
CA MET A 382 -3.43 -9.28 10.19
C MET A 382 -3.69 -9.90 8.82
N ILE A 383 -4.91 -10.38 8.58
CA ILE A 383 -5.29 -11.03 7.31
C ILE A 383 -5.20 -10.02 6.16
N ALA A 384 -5.77 -8.83 6.35
CA ALA A 384 -5.76 -7.79 5.33
C ALA A 384 -4.34 -7.31 5.01
N GLY A 385 -3.55 -7.03 6.05
CA GLY A 385 -2.19 -6.60 5.89
C GLY A 385 -1.29 -7.64 5.23
N ALA A 386 -1.40 -8.92 5.63
CA ALA A 386 -0.65 -10.01 5.02
C ALA A 386 -1.03 -10.22 3.54
N ALA A 387 -2.32 -10.18 3.21
CA ALA A 387 -2.79 -10.33 1.83
C ALA A 387 -2.27 -9.20 0.92
N ARG A 388 -2.34 -7.93 1.38
CA ARG A 388 -1.81 -6.77 0.64
C ARG A 388 -0.29 -6.82 0.51
N LEU A 389 0.41 -7.24 1.57
CA LEU A 389 1.86 -7.42 1.54
C LEU A 389 2.28 -8.47 0.51
N ALA A 390 1.63 -9.64 0.52
CA ALA A 390 1.88 -10.72 -0.43
C ALA A 390 1.62 -10.26 -1.88
N ALA A 391 0.49 -9.58 -2.14
CA ALA A 391 0.16 -9.04 -3.45
C ALA A 391 1.18 -7.99 -3.93
N GLY A 392 1.59 -7.06 -3.06
CA GLY A 392 2.62 -6.06 -3.37
C GLY A 392 3.99 -6.68 -3.64
N THR A 393 4.39 -7.66 -2.84
CA THR A 393 5.66 -8.40 -3.06
C THR A 393 5.63 -9.15 -4.40
N MET A 394 4.53 -9.83 -4.72
CA MET A 394 4.39 -10.49 -6.02
C MET A 394 4.52 -9.52 -7.19
N GLN A 395 3.93 -8.33 -7.07
CA GLN A 395 4.05 -7.29 -8.10
C GLN A 395 5.48 -6.78 -8.26
N LEU A 396 6.25 -6.62 -7.16
CA LEU A 396 7.70 -6.30 -7.24
C LEU A 396 8.49 -7.43 -7.91
N VAL A 397 8.19 -8.68 -7.62
CA VAL A 397 8.83 -9.84 -8.26
C VAL A 397 8.58 -9.85 -9.76
N LEU A 398 7.34 -9.58 -10.21
CA LEU A 398 7.03 -9.51 -11.64
C LEU A 398 7.80 -8.38 -12.35
N LEU A 399 7.91 -7.21 -11.73
CA LEU A 399 8.69 -6.10 -12.26
C LEU A 399 10.18 -6.46 -12.33
N ALA A 400 10.72 -7.01 -11.25
CA ALA A 400 12.11 -7.40 -11.17
C ALA A 400 12.46 -8.50 -12.19
N LEU A 401 11.59 -9.50 -12.38
CA LEU A 401 11.75 -10.55 -13.39
C LEU A 401 11.78 -9.97 -14.81
N GLY A 402 10.92 -8.97 -15.09
CA GLY A 402 10.96 -8.27 -16.37
C GLY A 402 12.27 -7.53 -16.60
N ILE A 403 12.76 -6.81 -15.57
CA ILE A 403 14.01 -6.04 -15.64
C ILE A 403 15.23 -6.96 -15.80
N THR A 404 15.34 -8.01 -14.97
CA THR A 404 16.46 -8.95 -15.02
C THR A 404 16.46 -9.77 -16.31
N GLY A 405 15.27 -10.14 -16.81
CA GLY A 405 15.14 -10.79 -18.12
C GLY A 405 15.65 -9.90 -19.27
N ALA A 406 15.37 -8.60 -19.23
CA ALA A 406 15.88 -7.64 -20.19
C ALA A 406 17.41 -7.44 -20.04
N ALA A 407 17.91 -7.36 -18.80
CA ALA A 407 19.34 -7.25 -18.52
C ALA A 407 20.11 -8.46 -19.07
N ALA A 408 19.60 -9.67 -18.85
CA ALA A 408 20.18 -10.90 -19.39
C ALA A 408 20.19 -10.92 -20.93
N LEU A 409 19.09 -10.48 -21.57
CA LEU A 409 18.98 -10.43 -23.03
C LEU A 409 19.98 -9.43 -23.63
N VAL A 410 20.13 -8.25 -23.03
CA VAL A 410 21.03 -7.19 -23.51
C VAL A 410 22.47 -7.42 -23.06
N GLY A 411 22.71 -8.27 -22.03
CA GLY A 411 24.03 -8.57 -21.47
C GLY A 411 24.55 -7.42 -20.58
N VAL A 412 23.69 -6.79 -19.77
CA VAL A 412 24.06 -5.77 -18.80
C VAL A 412 24.36 -6.43 -17.46
N PRO A 413 25.54 -6.21 -16.85
CA PRO A 413 25.85 -6.77 -15.54
C PRO A 413 24.98 -6.13 -14.44
N ALA A 414 24.64 -6.93 -13.42
CA ALA A 414 23.79 -6.49 -12.32
C ALA A 414 24.35 -5.29 -11.55
N SER A 415 25.66 -5.14 -11.48
CA SER A 415 26.36 -4.01 -10.85
C SER A 415 26.07 -2.64 -11.49
N GLU A 416 25.62 -2.62 -12.74
CA GLU A 416 25.26 -1.35 -13.43
C GLU A 416 23.81 -0.91 -13.18
N LEU A 417 22.98 -1.78 -12.59
CA LEU A 417 21.55 -1.50 -12.34
C LEU A 417 21.30 -0.46 -11.23
N GLY A 418 22.27 -0.22 -10.36
CA GLY A 418 22.16 0.62 -9.16
C GLY A 418 22.95 1.92 -9.18
N SER A 419 23.52 2.36 -10.32
CA SER A 419 24.33 3.58 -10.36
C SER A 419 23.48 4.80 -9.98
N ALA A 420 23.84 5.42 -8.83
CA ALA A 420 23.18 6.62 -8.33
C ALA A 420 23.34 7.77 -9.33
N ALA A 421 22.23 8.44 -9.66
CA ALA A 421 22.26 9.63 -10.49
C ALA A 421 23.00 10.75 -9.74
N SER A 422 23.99 11.37 -10.38
CA SER A 422 24.52 12.65 -9.94
C SER A 422 23.43 13.70 -10.17
N GLN A 423 23.10 14.57 -9.22
CA GLN A 423 22.05 15.60 -9.35
C GLN A 423 22.47 16.73 -10.33
N PRO A 424 22.50 16.52 -11.66
CA PRO A 424 22.98 17.51 -12.62
C PRO A 424 22.04 18.70 -12.79
N LEU A 425 20.76 18.58 -12.36
CA LEU A 425 19.78 19.67 -12.35
C LEU A 425 19.89 20.56 -11.11
N GLY A 426 20.88 20.31 -10.25
CA GLY A 426 21.12 21.06 -9.03
C GLY A 426 19.98 20.93 -8.00
N TRP A 427 20.07 21.73 -6.95
CA TRP A 427 19.13 21.68 -5.81
C TRP A 427 17.68 22.05 -6.17
N ALA A 428 17.46 22.83 -7.23
CA ALA A 428 16.14 23.26 -7.66
C ALA A 428 15.40 22.17 -8.48
N GLY A 429 16.15 21.25 -9.10
CA GLY A 429 15.58 20.19 -9.95
C GLY A 429 14.49 19.39 -9.26
N PRO A 430 14.73 18.77 -8.08
CA PRO A 430 13.71 18.00 -7.37
C PRO A 430 12.48 18.81 -6.96
N TRP A 431 12.62 20.08 -6.58
CA TRP A 431 11.49 20.95 -6.23
C TRP A 431 10.56 21.23 -7.41
N ILE A 432 11.16 21.53 -8.58
CA ILE A 432 10.41 21.65 -9.83
C ILE A 432 9.77 20.30 -10.17
N GLY A 433 10.52 19.22 -9.97
CA GLY A 433 10.04 17.85 -10.16
C GLY A 433 8.78 17.53 -9.35
N VAL A 434 8.70 17.94 -8.09
CA VAL A 434 7.50 17.75 -7.24
C VAL A 434 6.28 18.45 -7.84
N LEU A 435 6.44 19.67 -8.35
CA LEU A 435 5.33 20.42 -8.97
C LEU A 435 4.88 19.79 -10.29
N VAL A 436 5.84 19.36 -11.11
CA VAL A 436 5.56 18.68 -12.38
C VAL A 436 4.91 17.32 -12.14
N PHE A 437 5.43 16.53 -11.19
CA PHE A 437 4.88 15.25 -10.76
C PHE A 437 3.44 15.39 -10.28
N GLY A 438 3.20 16.30 -9.32
CA GLY A 438 1.86 16.50 -8.74
C GLY A 438 0.83 16.97 -9.76
N THR A 439 1.23 17.85 -10.68
CA THR A 439 0.39 18.28 -11.80
C THR A 439 0.09 17.11 -12.74
N GLY A 440 1.10 16.32 -13.07
CA GLY A 440 0.95 15.10 -13.87
C GLY A 440 -0.01 14.09 -13.26
N VAL A 441 0.10 13.84 -11.93
CA VAL A 441 -0.79 12.95 -11.17
C VAL A 441 -2.25 13.39 -11.28
N VAL A 442 -2.55 14.69 -11.13
CA VAL A 442 -3.92 15.20 -11.21
C VAL A 442 -4.56 14.88 -12.56
N PHE A 443 -3.84 15.07 -13.65
CA PHE A 443 -4.38 14.81 -14.99
C PHE A 443 -4.41 13.32 -15.34
N HIS A 444 -3.37 12.57 -15.01
CA HIS A 444 -3.30 11.13 -15.32
C HIS A 444 -4.33 10.32 -14.54
N HIS A 445 -4.38 10.51 -13.21
CA HIS A 445 -5.29 9.79 -12.31
C HIS A 445 -6.67 10.45 -12.19
N CYS A 446 -6.94 11.46 -13.03
CA CYS A 446 -8.24 12.12 -13.11
C CYS A 446 -8.72 12.74 -11.79
N ALA A 447 -7.85 13.41 -11.03
CA ALA A 447 -8.30 14.20 -9.89
C ALA A 447 -9.05 15.46 -10.36
N ARG A 448 -9.98 15.97 -9.55
CA ARG A 448 -10.70 17.22 -9.85
C ARG A 448 -9.75 18.42 -9.81
N ARG A 449 -9.88 19.37 -10.76
CA ARG A 449 -9.00 20.57 -10.84
C ARG A 449 -8.92 21.37 -9.53
N PRO A 450 -10.00 21.58 -8.77
CA PRO A 450 -9.91 22.31 -7.50
C PRO A 450 -9.03 21.62 -6.44
N ALA A 451 -8.77 20.32 -6.57
CA ALA A 451 -7.88 19.57 -5.68
C ALA A 451 -6.38 19.83 -5.98
N LEU A 452 -6.03 20.33 -7.18
CA LEU A 452 -4.64 20.53 -7.61
C LEU A 452 -3.79 21.31 -6.58
N PRO A 453 -4.17 22.52 -6.12
CA PRO A 453 -3.34 23.28 -5.18
C PRO A 453 -3.14 22.54 -3.84
N TRP A 454 -4.12 21.77 -3.41
CA TRP A 454 -4.05 20.98 -2.19
C TRP A 454 -3.12 19.77 -2.33
N ILE A 455 -3.22 19.05 -3.45
CA ILE A 455 -2.32 17.94 -3.76
C ILE A 455 -0.88 18.45 -3.87
N LEU A 456 -0.63 19.55 -4.56
CA LEU A 456 0.70 20.16 -4.66
C LEU A 456 1.22 20.57 -3.27
N LEU A 457 0.40 21.18 -2.43
CA LEU A 457 0.79 21.56 -1.06
C LEU A 457 1.21 20.33 -0.24
N VAL A 458 0.42 19.25 -0.29
CA VAL A 458 0.73 17.98 0.41
C VAL A 458 2.07 17.41 -0.07
N LEU A 459 2.29 17.37 -1.39
CA LEU A 459 3.51 16.84 -1.99
C LEU A 459 4.74 17.68 -1.66
N VAL A 460 4.62 19.02 -1.73
CA VAL A 460 5.72 19.93 -1.40
C VAL A 460 6.09 19.82 0.08
N VAL A 461 5.11 19.69 0.98
CA VAL A 461 5.37 19.48 2.41
C VAL A 461 5.96 18.09 2.68
N ALA A 462 5.49 17.04 1.98
CA ALA A 462 6.07 15.70 2.07
C ALA A 462 7.55 15.71 1.67
N TYR A 463 7.87 16.32 0.53
CA TYR A 463 9.25 16.43 0.06
C TYR A 463 10.13 17.29 0.98
N ALA A 464 9.61 18.43 1.46
CA ALA A 464 10.31 19.25 2.44
C ALA A 464 10.62 18.46 3.73
N GLY A 465 9.66 17.69 4.19
CA GLY A 465 9.84 16.77 5.33
C GLY A 465 10.91 15.71 5.09
N GLN A 466 10.95 15.13 3.87
CA GLN A 466 12.00 14.19 3.49
C GLN A 466 13.38 14.84 3.50
N VAL A 467 13.53 16.04 2.93
CA VAL A 467 14.81 16.75 2.92
C VAL A 467 15.29 17.04 4.34
N VAL A 468 14.41 17.56 5.21
CA VAL A 468 14.75 17.85 6.61
C VAL A 468 15.04 16.55 7.39
N GLY A 469 14.21 15.53 7.23
CA GLY A 469 14.40 14.22 7.86
C GLY A 469 15.72 13.56 7.46
N GLY A 470 16.08 13.66 6.19
CA GLY A 470 17.35 13.15 5.65
C GLY A 470 18.58 13.80 6.25
N LEU A 471 18.49 15.10 6.58
CA LEU A 471 19.58 15.84 7.22
C LEU A 471 19.92 15.37 8.64
N PHE A 472 18.88 15.09 9.43
CA PHE A 472 19.05 14.83 10.86
C PHE A 472 19.08 13.34 11.20
N PHE A 473 18.42 12.48 10.41
CA PHE A 473 18.11 11.10 10.80
C PHE A 473 18.44 10.04 9.73
N GLY A 474 18.86 10.45 8.53
CA GLY A 474 19.17 9.54 7.43
C GLY A 474 17.95 9.05 6.64
N GLY A 475 18.19 8.14 5.66
CA GLY A 475 17.22 7.82 4.59
C GLY A 475 15.87 7.27 5.05
N VAL A 476 15.84 6.30 5.96
CA VAL A 476 14.58 5.68 6.44
C VAL A 476 13.72 6.67 7.21
N PHE A 477 14.32 7.43 8.11
CA PHE A 477 13.61 8.45 8.90
C PHE A 477 13.21 9.68 8.07
N SER A 478 13.87 9.95 6.96
CA SER A 478 13.46 10.94 5.97
C SER A 478 12.01 10.70 5.51
N ALA A 479 11.70 9.48 5.12
CA ALA A 479 10.36 9.10 4.70
C ALA A 479 9.33 9.17 5.84
N PHE A 480 9.71 8.79 7.07
CA PHE A 480 8.88 8.95 8.27
C PHE A 480 8.48 10.42 8.50
N ILE A 481 9.46 11.34 8.52
CA ILE A 481 9.21 12.76 8.74
C ILE A 481 8.34 13.35 7.62
N GLY A 482 8.62 12.98 6.36
CA GLY A 482 7.78 13.36 5.22
C GLY A 482 6.32 12.94 5.42
N ALA A 483 6.08 11.69 5.83
CA ALA A 483 4.76 11.15 6.11
C ALA A 483 4.07 11.84 7.30
N VAL A 484 4.78 12.07 8.41
CA VAL A 484 4.25 12.79 9.59
C VAL A 484 3.77 14.18 9.22
N LEU A 485 4.54 14.92 8.40
CA LEU A 485 4.23 16.31 8.08
C LEU A 485 3.14 16.45 7.00
N MET A 486 3.12 15.58 5.99
CA MET A 486 2.09 15.64 4.95
C MET A 486 0.70 15.29 5.46
N THR A 487 0.61 14.39 6.47
CA THR A 487 -0.68 13.87 6.95
C THR A 487 -1.59 14.93 7.55
N PRO A 488 -1.16 15.79 8.50
CA PRO A 488 -1.99 16.87 9.00
C PRO A 488 -2.40 17.87 7.92
N VAL A 489 -1.55 18.07 6.89
CA VAL A 489 -1.85 18.97 5.77
C VAL A 489 -2.97 18.38 4.90
N ALA A 490 -2.92 17.08 4.59
CA ALA A 490 -3.97 16.40 3.84
C ALA A 490 -5.30 16.38 4.62
N MET A 491 -5.26 16.11 5.94
CA MET A 491 -6.43 16.19 6.81
C MET A 491 -7.02 17.61 6.87
N PHE A 492 -6.16 18.62 6.88
CA PHE A 492 -6.60 20.01 6.84
C PHE A 492 -7.22 20.37 5.48
N ALA A 493 -6.63 19.92 4.37
CA ALA A 493 -7.18 20.10 3.03
C ALA A 493 -8.60 19.52 2.93
N ALA A 494 -8.83 18.32 3.49
CA ALA A 494 -10.14 17.68 3.52
C ALA A 494 -11.24 18.49 4.25
N THR A 495 -10.87 19.42 5.14
CA THR A 495 -11.84 20.32 5.78
C THR A 495 -12.26 21.50 4.92
N ARG A 496 -11.72 21.64 3.70
CA ARG A 496 -11.97 22.79 2.82
C ARG A 496 -12.97 22.45 1.72
N PRO A 497 -13.82 23.40 1.31
CA PRO A 497 -14.84 23.16 0.28
C PRO A 497 -14.24 22.71 -1.08
N THR A 498 -13.00 23.13 -1.38
CA THR A 498 -12.28 22.78 -2.61
C THR A 498 -11.23 21.68 -2.37
N GLY A 499 -11.06 21.24 -1.12
CA GLY A 499 -10.08 20.23 -0.75
C GLY A 499 -10.59 18.83 -1.05
N PRO A 500 -9.72 17.93 -1.48
CA PRO A 500 -10.07 16.52 -1.66
C PRO A 500 -10.14 15.82 -0.30
N PRO A 501 -10.85 14.67 -0.18
CA PRO A 501 -10.72 13.78 0.97
C PRO A 501 -9.25 13.45 1.24
N ALA A 502 -8.90 13.21 2.50
CA ALA A 502 -7.50 13.03 2.91
C ALA A 502 -6.81 11.90 2.15
N LEU A 503 -7.49 10.78 1.90
CA LEU A 503 -6.97 9.64 1.13
C LEU A 503 -6.54 10.04 -0.28
N VAL A 504 -7.30 10.90 -0.96
CA VAL A 504 -6.97 11.42 -2.30
C VAL A 504 -5.69 12.27 -2.27
N GLY A 505 -5.44 12.98 -1.17
CA GLY A 505 -4.18 13.71 -0.93
C GLY A 505 -3.00 12.79 -0.61
N PHE A 506 -3.24 11.70 0.14
CA PHE A 506 -2.19 10.74 0.52
C PHE A 506 -1.67 9.90 -0.62
N LEU A 507 -2.55 9.42 -1.51
CA LEU A 507 -2.15 8.52 -2.61
C LEU A 507 -0.98 9.06 -3.44
N PRO A 508 -0.99 10.32 -3.92
CA PRO A 508 0.17 10.91 -4.57
C PRO A 508 1.40 11.03 -3.67
N GLY A 509 1.19 11.30 -2.37
CA GLY A 509 2.26 11.36 -1.38
C GLY A 509 2.98 10.01 -1.20
N PHE A 510 2.25 8.90 -1.20
CA PHE A 510 2.85 7.57 -1.12
C PHE A 510 3.72 7.26 -2.35
N TRP A 511 3.31 7.70 -3.54
CA TRP A 511 4.14 7.55 -4.74
C TRP A 511 5.39 8.45 -4.68
N LEU A 512 5.28 9.66 -4.12
CA LEU A 512 6.42 10.57 -3.93
C LEU A 512 7.44 10.03 -2.92
N LEU A 513 7.00 9.46 -1.80
CA LEU A 513 7.87 8.89 -0.75
C LEU A 513 8.62 7.63 -1.23
N VAL A 514 8.25 7.09 -2.38
CA VAL A 514 8.94 6.08 -3.21
C VAL A 514 9.34 4.76 -2.51
N PRO A 515 8.54 4.19 -1.59
CA PRO A 515 8.90 2.90 -0.99
C PRO A 515 8.92 1.78 -2.03
N GLY A 516 8.10 1.90 -3.08
CA GLY A 516 8.04 0.92 -4.16
C GLY A 516 9.31 0.85 -5.01
N ALA A 517 9.98 1.98 -5.27
CA ALA A 517 11.23 1.99 -6.02
C ALA A 517 12.38 1.35 -5.24
N LEU A 518 12.48 1.63 -3.93
CA LEU A 518 13.44 0.95 -3.07
C LEU A 518 13.18 -0.56 -3.02
N GLY A 519 11.91 -0.96 -2.92
CA GLY A 519 11.52 -2.37 -3.00
C GLY A 519 11.90 -3.02 -4.33
N LEU A 520 11.70 -2.32 -5.45
CA LEU A 520 12.09 -2.81 -6.77
C LEU A 520 13.62 -3.00 -6.88
N VAL A 521 14.40 -2.01 -6.46
CA VAL A 521 15.86 -2.11 -6.42
C VAL A 521 16.29 -3.28 -5.54
N GLY A 522 15.69 -3.46 -4.37
CA GLY A 522 15.99 -4.60 -3.49
C GLY A 522 15.72 -5.96 -4.13
N VAL A 523 14.57 -6.13 -4.78
CA VAL A 523 14.24 -7.41 -5.42
C VAL A 523 15.10 -7.64 -6.68
N THR A 524 15.41 -6.62 -7.46
CA THR A 524 16.33 -6.75 -8.61
C THR A 524 17.74 -7.11 -8.16
N SER A 525 18.22 -6.55 -7.04
CA SER A 525 19.51 -6.90 -6.46
C SER A 525 19.58 -8.37 -6.01
N ILE A 526 18.51 -8.91 -5.42
CA ILE A 526 18.43 -10.35 -5.07
C ILE A 526 18.53 -11.22 -6.33
N LEU A 527 17.75 -10.90 -7.35
CA LEU A 527 17.74 -11.68 -8.59
C LEU A 527 19.05 -11.53 -9.40
N GLY A 528 19.79 -10.45 -9.18
CA GLY A 528 21.12 -10.20 -9.75
C GLY A 528 22.28 -10.75 -8.93
N GLU A 529 22.02 -11.51 -7.85
CA GLU A 529 23.03 -12.08 -6.95
C GLU A 529 23.99 -11.03 -6.34
N ASP A 530 23.49 -9.81 -6.09
CA ASP A 530 24.25 -8.74 -5.46
C ASP A 530 24.46 -9.03 -3.96
N ALA A 531 25.70 -8.91 -3.49
CA ALA A 531 26.07 -9.15 -2.09
C ALA A 531 25.33 -8.20 -1.11
N GLN A 532 24.88 -7.03 -1.56
CA GLN A 532 24.14 -6.04 -0.75
C GLN A 532 22.61 -6.15 -0.88
N ALA A 533 22.10 -7.11 -1.62
CA ALA A 533 20.66 -7.27 -1.89
C ALA A 533 19.82 -7.32 -0.61
N LEU A 534 20.28 -8.05 0.41
CA LEU A 534 19.56 -8.18 1.68
C LEU A 534 19.42 -6.82 2.38
N ASN A 535 20.47 -6.02 2.43
CA ASN A 535 20.45 -4.68 3.03
C ASN A 535 19.45 -3.76 2.31
N THR A 536 19.40 -3.82 1.00
CA THR A 536 18.47 -3.01 0.19
C THR A 536 17.02 -3.41 0.44
N VAL A 537 16.72 -4.71 0.57
CA VAL A 537 15.38 -5.21 0.89
C VAL A 537 14.96 -4.83 2.31
N VAL A 538 15.86 -4.98 3.28
CA VAL A 538 15.61 -4.57 4.68
C VAL A 538 15.36 -3.05 4.74
N THR A 539 16.16 -2.25 4.03
CA THR A 539 15.95 -0.79 3.95
C THR A 539 14.61 -0.43 3.31
N ALA A 540 14.20 -1.12 2.25
CA ALA A 540 12.90 -0.92 1.64
C ALA A 540 11.76 -1.27 2.61
N GLY A 541 11.84 -2.42 3.29
CA GLY A 541 10.86 -2.85 4.28
C GLY A 541 10.76 -1.90 5.47
N THR A 542 11.89 -1.49 6.03
CA THR A 542 11.93 -0.52 7.15
C THR A 542 11.40 0.85 6.73
N THR A 543 11.66 1.30 5.50
CA THR A 543 11.10 2.55 4.96
C THR A 543 9.58 2.48 4.83
N MET A 544 9.02 1.35 4.37
CA MET A 544 7.57 1.14 4.31
C MET A 544 6.92 1.23 5.70
N VAL A 545 7.51 0.57 6.69
CA VAL A 545 7.06 0.65 8.09
C VAL A 545 7.18 2.09 8.62
N ALA A 546 8.28 2.77 8.33
CA ALA A 546 8.51 4.15 8.73
C ALA A 546 7.44 5.09 8.14
N ILE A 547 7.10 4.99 6.85
CA ILE A 547 6.03 5.77 6.22
C ILE A 547 4.69 5.49 6.91
N SER A 548 4.35 4.23 7.15
CA SER A 548 3.08 3.83 7.77
C SER A 548 2.95 4.37 9.19
N LEU A 549 4.00 4.24 10.00
CA LEU A 549 4.05 4.82 11.34
C LEU A 549 4.02 6.36 11.28
N GLY A 550 4.66 6.97 10.27
CA GLY A 550 4.62 8.40 10.02
C GLY A 550 3.19 8.90 9.74
N VAL A 551 2.43 8.17 8.91
CA VAL A 551 1.01 8.47 8.65
C VAL A 551 0.19 8.36 9.93
N LEU A 552 0.33 7.27 10.70
CA LEU A 552 -0.40 7.08 11.96
C LEU A 552 -0.07 8.18 12.99
N ALA A 553 1.21 8.53 13.14
CA ALA A 553 1.65 9.63 13.99
C ALA A 553 1.10 10.98 13.49
N GLY A 554 1.09 11.19 12.18
CA GLY A 554 0.54 12.37 11.53
C GLY A 554 -0.98 12.49 11.72
N ILE A 555 -1.74 11.39 11.67
CA ILE A 555 -3.17 11.35 11.99
C ILE A 555 -3.39 11.75 13.46
N ALA A 556 -2.61 11.20 14.39
CA ALA A 556 -2.70 11.54 15.81
C ALA A 556 -2.39 13.04 16.03
N LEU A 557 -1.35 13.57 15.39
CA LEU A 557 -0.97 14.98 15.45
C LEU A 557 -2.07 15.88 14.85
N GLY A 558 -2.56 15.56 13.64
CA GLY A 558 -3.60 16.29 12.96
C GLY A 558 -4.91 16.33 13.76
N SER A 559 -5.28 15.19 14.35
CA SER A 559 -6.46 15.09 15.24
C SER A 559 -6.29 15.92 16.54
N ALA A 560 -5.10 15.90 17.15
CA ALA A 560 -4.81 16.70 18.34
C ALA A 560 -4.86 18.20 18.03
N VAL A 561 -4.28 18.64 16.92
CA VAL A 561 -4.33 20.04 16.44
C VAL A 561 -5.76 20.43 16.09
N GLY A 562 -6.50 19.57 15.38
CA GLY A 562 -7.90 19.79 15.02
C GLY A 562 -8.81 20.03 16.25
N ARG A 563 -8.68 19.20 17.28
CA ARG A 563 -9.40 19.38 18.56
C ARG A 563 -9.08 20.72 19.22
N ARG A 564 -7.79 21.09 19.28
CA ARG A 564 -7.39 22.39 19.87
C ARG A 564 -7.88 23.59 19.08
N VAL A 565 -8.04 23.44 17.77
CA VAL A 565 -8.48 24.52 16.86
C VAL A 565 -10.00 24.51 16.68
N GLY A 566 -10.72 23.50 17.21
CA GLY A 566 -12.17 23.36 17.07
C GLY A 566 -12.61 23.06 15.64
N LEU A 567 -11.74 22.44 14.83
CA LEU A 567 -12.10 21.90 13.52
C LEU A 567 -12.67 20.50 13.73
N ALA A 568 -13.84 20.22 13.16
CA ALA A 568 -14.29 18.85 12.98
C ALA A 568 -13.35 18.21 11.96
N VAL A 569 -12.31 17.56 12.45
CA VAL A 569 -11.40 16.78 11.59
C VAL A 569 -12.13 15.47 11.30
N THR A 570 -12.37 15.18 10.02
CA THR A 570 -12.84 13.87 9.57
C THR A 570 -12.02 12.79 10.27
N ARG A 571 -12.70 11.92 11.03
CA ARG A 571 -12.04 10.84 11.77
C ARG A 571 -11.64 9.78 10.77
N PHE A 572 -10.34 9.52 10.67
CA PHE A 572 -9.82 8.32 10.02
C PHE A 572 -10.16 7.08 10.81
#